data_48b47a3a87049338d673e95c175a7852
#
_entry.id   48b47a3a87049338d673e95c175a7852
#
_cell.length_a   1.000
_cell.length_b   1.000
_cell.length_c   1.000
_cell.angle_alpha   90.00
_cell.angle_beta   90.00
_cell.angle_gamma   90.00
#
_symmetry.space_group_name_H-M   'P 1'
#
loop_
_entity.id
_entity.type
_entity.pdbx_description
1 polymer ?
#
loop_
_entity_poly.entity_id
_entity_poly.type
_entity_poly.pdbx_seq_one_letter_code
_entity_poly.pdbx_strand_id
1 'polypeptide(L)'
;MRILVVGGGGREHALAWKLAQSPQAAQVFVAPGNGGTARDPRLTNVPLSDVAALRDWAREQRIDLTVVGPEAPLAAGIVDAFRAAGLRIFGPTQAAARLESSKAFAKAFMQRHGIPTAAHETFAHAAAAHAYVERVGAPIVVKADGLAAGKGVVVAMTAAEAHEAIDFMLLDNRLGVQHKAEGARVVIESYLEGEEASFIVLVDGEHVLPLATSQDHKRLLDGDAGPNTGGMGAYSPAPVVTPEVHARVMREIIEPTVRAMAAEGTPYTGFLYAGLMIAPDGTPRTLEFNCRMGDPETQPILMRLRSDLVPVLLAATEGRLDQVTLQWDERVALGVVVAAEGYPLNPRKGDVIEALPADGDDAMVFHAGTALDATGRLVASGGRVLCCTALGTDVAAARARAYALVDGVRLAGMQYRRDIGHRALARG
;
A
#
# COMPACT_ATOMS: atom_id res chain seq x y z
N MET A 1 -22.84 2.29 -13.95
CA MET A 1 -21.48 2.61 -14.43
C MET A 1 -20.70 1.33 -14.64
N ARG A 2 -19.78 1.33 -15.60
CA ARG A 2 -18.78 0.29 -15.82
C ARG A 2 -17.45 0.76 -15.24
N ILE A 3 -16.91 0.02 -14.30
CA ILE A 3 -15.74 0.44 -13.52
C ILE A 3 -14.61 -0.56 -13.76
N LEU A 4 -13.38 -0.06 -13.96
CA LEU A 4 -12.17 -0.86 -14.09
C LEU A 4 -11.27 -0.64 -12.88
N VAL A 5 -10.88 -1.71 -12.19
CA VAL A 5 -9.82 -1.72 -11.18
C VAL A 5 -8.58 -2.32 -11.79
N VAL A 6 -7.48 -1.58 -11.83
CA VAL A 6 -6.19 -2.05 -12.35
C VAL A 6 -5.39 -2.67 -11.22
N GLY A 7 -4.97 -3.93 -11.42
CA GLY A 7 -4.17 -4.71 -10.48
C GLY A 7 -4.80 -6.07 -10.17
N GLY A 8 -4.13 -6.87 -9.36
CA GLY A 8 -4.56 -8.24 -9.03
C GLY A 8 -4.21 -8.68 -7.62
N GLY A 9 -3.79 -7.76 -6.74
CA GLY A 9 -3.47 -8.03 -5.34
C GLY A 9 -4.66 -7.96 -4.40
N GLY A 10 -4.39 -8.13 -3.11
CA GLY A 10 -5.42 -8.07 -2.06
C GLY A 10 -6.07 -6.70 -1.94
N ARG A 11 -5.30 -5.65 -2.15
CA ARG A 11 -5.77 -4.27 -2.22
C ARG A 11 -6.78 -4.09 -3.35
N GLU A 12 -6.48 -4.60 -4.55
CA GLU A 12 -7.36 -4.48 -5.71
C GLU A 12 -8.62 -5.33 -5.54
N HIS A 13 -8.53 -6.51 -4.93
CA HIS A 13 -9.71 -7.30 -4.58
C HIS A 13 -10.62 -6.51 -3.61
N ALA A 14 -10.06 -5.91 -2.57
CA ALA A 14 -10.85 -5.12 -1.62
C ALA A 14 -11.47 -3.86 -2.26
N LEU A 15 -10.73 -3.18 -3.14
CA LEU A 15 -11.27 -2.05 -3.92
C LEU A 15 -12.44 -2.49 -4.82
N ALA A 16 -12.27 -3.57 -5.58
CA ALA A 16 -13.30 -4.09 -6.46
C ALA A 16 -14.55 -4.57 -5.68
N TRP A 17 -14.33 -5.28 -4.57
CA TRP A 17 -15.38 -5.68 -3.64
C TRP A 17 -16.20 -4.50 -3.12
N LYS A 18 -15.51 -3.42 -2.72
CA LYS A 18 -16.19 -2.21 -2.21
C LYS A 18 -16.92 -1.46 -3.31
N LEU A 19 -16.35 -1.32 -4.48
CA LEU A 19 -16.98 -0.67 -5.63
C LEU A 19 -18.21 -1.43 -6.13
N ALA A 20 -18.17 -2.77 -6.10
CA ALA A 20 -19.28 -3.61 -6.51
C ALA A 20 -20.51 -3.55 -5.57
N GLN A 21 -20.38 -2.95 -4.38
CA GLN A 21 -21.48 -2.68 -3.47
C GLN A 21 -22.29 -1.43 -3.85
N SER A 22 -21.75 -0.58 -4.71
CA SER A 22 -22.42 0.65 -5.13
C SER A 22 -23.63 0.35 -6.01
N PRO A 23 -24.80 0.96 -5.76
CA PRO A 23 -25.94 0.85 -6.66
C PRO A 23 -25.68 1.51 -8.02
N GLN A 24 -24.64 2.34 -8.15
CA GLN A 24 -24.22 2.94 -9.41
C GLN A 24 -23.31 2.02 -10.23
N ALA A 25 -22.71 0.98 -9.64
CA ALA A 25 -21.84 0.03 -10.33
C ALA A 25 -22.66 -1.03 -11.05
N ALA A 26 -22.86 -0.89 -12.36
CA ALA A 26 -23.51 -1.92 -13.17
C ALA A 26 -22.60 -3.11 -13.42
N GLN A 27 -21.28 -2.88 -13.53
CA GLN A 27 -20.28 -3.91 -13.73
C GLN A 27 -18.90 -3.42 -13.24
N VAL A 28 -18.17 -4.29 -12.55
CA VAL A 28 -16.80 -4.03 -12.08
C VAL A 28 -15.86 -5.04 -12.72
N PHE A 29 -14.87 -4.53 -13.44
CA PHE A 29 -13.79 -5.28 -14.06
C PHE A 29 -12.52 -5.17 -13.24
N VAL A 30 -11.72 -6.22 -13.21
CA VAL A 30 -10.42 -6.23 -12.51
C VAL A 30 -9.34 -6.73 -13.47
N ALA A 31 -8.29 -5.96 -13.67
CA ALA A 31 -7.26 -6.27 -14.67
C ALA A 31 -5.83 -6.29 -14.06
N PRO A 32 -5.16 -7.44 -14.00
CA PRO A 32 -5.60 -8.74 -14.49
C PRO A 32 -6.55 -9.48 -13.54
N GLY A 33 -6.72 -9.02 -12.30
CA GLY A 33 -7.45 -9.71 -11.25
C GLY A 33 -6.68 -10.90 -10.66
N ASN A 34 -7.37 -11.72 -9.88
CA ASN A 34 -6.82 -12.90 -9.23
C ASN A 34 -7.86 -14.02 -9.12
N GLY A 35 -7.54 -15.11 -8.40
CA GLY A 35 -8.45 -16.24 -8.23
C GLY A 35 -9.71 -15.90 -7.43
N GLY A 36 -9.64 -14.94 -6.50
CA GLY A 36 -10.81 -14.48 -5.74
C GLY A 36 -11.74 -13.62 -6.58
N THR A 37 -11.21 -12.65 -7.30
CA THR A 37 -12.00 -11.80 -8.20
C THR A 37 -12.61 -12.58 -9.36
N ALA A 38 -11.98 -13.68 -9.79
CA ALA A 38 -12.53 -14.59 -10.79
C ALA A 38 -13.74 -15.41 -10.28
N ARG A 39 -13.86 -15.60 -8.97
CA ARG A 39 -14.92 -16.40 -8.33
C ARG A 39 -16.06 -15.55 -7.76
N ASP A 40 -15.88 -14.24 -7.65
CA ASP A 40 -16.95 -13.33 -7.23
C ASP A 40 -17.86 -13.03 -8.42
N PRO A 41 -19.16 -13.40 -8.37
CA PRO A 41 -20.10 -13.20 -9.49
C PRO A 41 -20.37 -11.73 -9.85
N ARG A 42 -20.00 -10.80 -8.96
CA ARG A 42 -20.13 -9.34 -9.18
C ARG A 42 -18.94 -8.75 -9.95
N LEU A 43 -17.84 -9.51 -10.09
CA LEU A 43 -16.60 -9.06 -10.68
C LEU A 43 -16.30 -9.82 -11.97
N THR A 44 -15.53 -9.19 -12.87
CA THR A 44 -15.08 -9.80 -14.12
C THR A 44 -13.59 -9.55 -14.30
N ASN A 45 -12.78 -10.60 -14.35
CA ASN A 45 -11.37 -10.48 -14.65
C ASN A 45 -11.12 -10.17 -16.13
N VAL A 46 -10.15 -9.29 -16.39
CA VAL A 46 -9.66 -8.93 -17.71
C VAL A 46 -8.18 -9.24 -17.78
N PRO A 47 -7.71 -10.21 -18.58
CA PRO A 47 -6.33 -10.69 -18.58
C PRO A 47 -5.36 -9.71 -19.28
N LEU A 48 -5.37 -8.45 -18.86
CA LEU A 48 -4.54 -7.37 -19.40
C LEU A 48 -3.76 -6.70 -18.26
N SER A 49 -2.50 -6.34 -18.54
CA SER A 49 -1.64 -5.57 -17.63
C SER A 49 -0.84 -4.48 -18.33
N ASP A 50 -0.74 -4.50 -19.66
CA ASP A 50 -0.08 -3.46 -20.45
C ASP A 50 -0.91 -2.18 -20.47
N VAL A 51 -0.26 -1.02 -20.26
CA VAL A 51 -0.95 0.28 -20.16
C VAL A 51 -1.71 0.65 -21.44
N ALA A 52 -1.11 0.42 -22.61
CA ALA A 52 -1.74 0.77 -23.88
C ALA A 52 -2.92 -0.17 -24.18
N ALA A 53 -2.75 -1.46 -23.93
CA ALA A 53 -3.82 -2.45 -24.10
C ALA A 53 -4.99 -2.17 -23.14
N LEU A 54 -4.73 -1.83 -21.88
CA LEU A 54 -5.77 -1.44 -20.90
C LEU A 54 -6.52 -0.18 -21.34
N ARG A 55 -5.81 0.83 -21.82
CA ARG A 55 -6.42 2.08 -22.31
C ARG A 55 -7.36 1.79 -23.49
N ASP A 56 -6.90 1.03 -24.47
CA ASP A 56 -7.67 0.72 -25.69
C ASP A 56 -8.88 -0.14 -25.36
N TRP A 57 -8.71 -1.14 -24.50
CA TRP A 57 -9.79 -1.96 -23.99
C TRP A 57 -10.82 -1.14 -23.19
N ALA A 58 -10.38 -0.24 -22.30
CA ALA A 58 -11.26 0.62 -21.54
C ALA A 58 -12.11 1.54 -22.41
N ARG A 59 -11.52 2.06 -23.52
CA ARG A 59 -12.25 2.85 -24.52
C ARG A 59 -13.29 2.00 -25.26
N GLU A 60 -12.93 0.81 -25.74
CA GLU A 60 -13.83 -0.11 -26.45
C GLU A 60 -14.99 -0.55 -25.53
N GLN A 61 -14.71 -0.85 -24.31
CA GLN A 61 -15.69 -1.26 -23.31
C GLN A 61 -16.47 -0.10 -22.69
N ARG A 62 -16.17 1.13 -23.06
CA ARG A 62 -16.82 2.34 -22.52
C ARG A 62 -16.79 2.38 -21.00
N ILE A 63 -15.59 2.21 -20.44
CA ILE A 63 -15.38 2.30 -18.99
C ILE A 63 -15.64 3.72 -18.51
N ASP A 64 -16.51 3.88 -17.51
CA ASP A 64 -16.90 5.16 -16.95
C ASP A 64 -15.90 5.71 -15.94
N LEU A 65 -15.22 4.80 -15.21
CA LEU A 65 -14.23 5.13 -14.18
C LEU A 65 -13.17 4.03 -14.10
N THR A 66 -11.90 4.44 -14.10
CA THR A 66 -10.78 3.54 -13.83
C THR A 66 -10.13 3.90 -12.50
N VAL A 67 -9.82 2.90 -11.67
CA VAL A 67 -9.13 3.05 -10.38
C VAL A 67 -7.85 2.22 -10.42
N VAL A 68 -6.72 2.85 -10.13
CA VAL A 68 -5.42 2.16 -10.18
C VAL A 68 -5.02 1.71 -8.78
N GLY A 69 -4.76 0.41 -8.64
CA GLY A 69 -4.34 -0.19 -7.37
C GLY A 69 -2.84 -0.09 -7.12
N PRO A 70 -1.96 -0.70 -7.97
CA PRO A 70 -0.54 -0.79 -7.71
C PRO A 70 0.25 0.42 -8.24
N GLU A 71 1.47 0.55 -7.74
CA GLU A 71 2.40 1.64 -8.07
C GLU A 71 3.01 1.53 -9.47
N ALA A 72 3.24 0.32 -9.97
CA ALA A 72 3.95 0.12 -11.23
C ALA A 72 3.25 0.76 -12.45
N PRO A 73 1.95 0.58 -12.69
CA PRO A 73 1.26 1.27 -13.78
C PRO A 73 1.20 2.79 -13.58
N LEU A 74 1.15 3.29 -12.34
CA LEU A 74 1.22 4.72 -12.06
C LEU A 74 2.58 5.31 -12.49
N ALA A 75 3.67 4.64 -12.10
CA ALA A 75 5.02 5.02 -12.51
C ALA A 75 5.24 4.88 -14.03
N ALA A 76 4.51 3.98 -14.68
CA ALA A 76 4.51 3.80 -16.14
C ALA A 76 3.63 4.83 -16.91
N GLY A 77 2.90 5.72 -16.21
CA GLY A 77 2.12 6.80 -16.82
C GLY A 77 0.72 6.39 -17.30
N ILE A 78 0.10 5.39 -16.67
CA ILE A 78 -1.26 4.95 -17.04
C ILE A 78 -2.28 6.09 -16.95
N VAL A 79 -2.15 6.97 -15.93
CA VAL A 79 -3.07 8.09 -15.73
C VAL A 79 -2.97 9.10 -16.87
N ASP A 80 -1.74 9.43 -17.27
CA ASP A 80 -1.47 10.33 -18.39
C ASP A 80 -2.03 9.77 -19.69
N ALA A 81 -1.81 8.47 -19.96
CA ALA A 81 -2.30 7.78 -21.16
C ALA A 81 -3.84 7.73 -21.24
N PHE A 82 -4.52 7.48 -20.12
CA PHE A 82 -5.98 7.44 -20.06
C PHE A 82 -6.59 8.83 -20.22
N ARG A 83 -6.04 9.83 -19.51
CA ARG A 83 -6.51 11.23 -19.64
C ARG A 83 -6.33 11.77 -21.06
N ALA A 84 -5.20 11.49 -21.71
CA ALA A 84 -4.97 11.85 -23.11
C ALA A 84 -5.96 11.19 -24.08
N ALA A 85 -6.51 10.03 -23.71
CA ALA A 85 -7.57 9.34 -24.46
C ALA A 85 -9.00 9.77 -24.07
N GLY A 86 -9.15 10.76 -23.18
CA GLY A 86 -10.44 11.22 -22.67
C GLY A 86 -11.14 10.25 -21.71
N LEU A 87 -10.40 9.32 -21.12
CA LEU A 87 -10.91 8.34 -20.18
C LEU A 87 -10.75 8.84 -18.74
N ARG A 88 -11.82 8.70 -17.94
CA ARG A 88 -11.79 9.07 -16.52
C ARG A 88 -11.01 8.04 -15.72
N ILE A 89 -10.00 8.51 -14.98
CA ILE A 89 -9.13 7.67 -14.18
C ILE A 89 -8.77 8.38 -12.88
N PHE A 90 -8.83 7.64 -11.76
CA PHE A 90 -8.40 8.09 -10.45
C PHE A 90 -7.03 7.55 -10.11
N GLY A 91 -6.07 8.44 -9.97
CA GLY A 91 -4.67 8.18 -9.66
C GLY A 91 -3.80 9.38 -10.01
N PRO A 92 -2.56 9.45 -9.49
CA PRO A 92 -1.62 10.51 -9.82
C PRO A 92 -1.02 10.32 -11.21
N THR A 93 -0.66 11.43 -11.85
CA THR A 93 0.14 11.43 -13.07
C THR A 93 1.51 10.78 -12.82
N GLN A 94 2.21 10.38 -13.89
CA GLN A 94 3.56 9.85 -13.79
C GLN A 94 4.51 10.81 -13.04
N ALA A 95 4.40 12.11 -13.30
CA ALA A 95 5.19 13.13 -12.62
C ALA A 95 4.89 13.19 -11.11
N ALA A 96 3.63 13.12 -10.71
CA ALA A 96 3.23 13.12 -9.30
C ALA A 96 3.57 11.79 -8.60
N ALA A 97 3.51 10.66 -9.31
CA ALA A 97 3.87 9.34 -8.80
C ALA A 97 5.37 9.22 -8.44
N ARG A 98 6.20 10.19 -8.79
CA ARG A 98 7.60 10.27 -8.34
C ARG A 98 7.76 10.35 -6.83
N LEU A 99 6.75 10.81 -6.09
CA LEU A 99 6.76 10.76 -4.61
C LEU A 99 6.94 9.33 -4.07
N GLU A 100 6.52 8.29 -4.80
CA GLU A 100 6.77 6.89 -4.45
C GLU A 100 7.90 6.28 -5.27
N SER A 101 7.90 6.50 -6.59
CA SER A 101 8.82 5.85 -7.52
C SER A 101 10.28 6.34 -7.41
N SER A 102 10.56 7.40 -6.65
CA SER A 102 11.90 7.88 -6.34
C SER A 102 11.98 8.41 -4.91
N LYS A 103 12.66 7.66 -4.06
CA LYS A 103 12.93 8.06 -2.67
C LYS A 103 13.80 9.32 -2.61
N ALA A 104 14.79 9.40 -3.50
CA ALA A 104 15.64 10.59 -3.62
C ALA A 104 14.82 11.84 -3.97
N PHE A 105 13.90 11.74 -4.93
CA PHE A 105 12.98 12.82 -5.26
C PHE A 105 12.10 13.20 -4.07
N ALA A 106 11.45 12.22 -3.43
CA ALA A 106 10.56 12.46 -2.30
C ALA A 106 11.28 13.14 -1.14
N LYS A 107 12.49 12.70 -0.82
CA LYS A 107 13.31 13.30 0.26
C LYS A 107 13.73 14.73 -0.07
N ALA A 108 14.21 14.98 -1.29
CA ALA A 108 14.55 16.33 -1.74
C ALA A 108 13.32 17.26 -1.75
N PHE A 109 12.15 16.74 -2.17
CA PHE A 109 10.89 17.46 -2.13
C PHE A 109 10.49 17.82 -0.70
N MET A 110 10.50 16.86 0.24
CA MET A 110 10.19 17.11 1.64
C MET A 110 11.13 18.15 2.26
N GLN A 111 12.41 18.07 1.96
CA GLN A 111 13.42 19.03 2.45
C GLN A 111 13.16 20.45 1.92
N ARG A 112 12.88 20.61 0.61
CA ARG A 112 12.59 21.92 0.00
C ARG A 112 11.38 22.60 0.59
N HIS A 113 10.37 21.81 0.95
CA HIS A 113 9.08 22.31 1.44
C HIS A 113 8.90 22.23 2.96
N GLY A 114 9.97 21.88 3.69
CA GLY A 114 9.94 21.82 5.16
C GLY A 114 9.00 20.76 5.72
N ILE A 115 8.71 19.69 4.97
CA ILE A 115 7.87 18.57 5.40
C ILE A 115 8.68 17.69 6.35
N PRO A 116 8.17 17.40 7.58
CA PRO A 116 8.91 16.63 8.56
C PRO A 116 9.29 15.22 8.07
N THR A 117 10.58 14.94 8.06
CA THR A 117 11.14 13.62 7.72
C THR A 117 12.48 13.43 8.41
N ALA A 118 13.08 12.23 8.35
CA ALA A 118 14.41 11.97 8.87
C ALA A 118 15.48 12.78 8.14
N ALA A 119 16.53 13.18 8.83
CA ALA A 119 17.73 13.72 8.19
C ALA A 119 18.28 12.66 7.21
N HIS A 120 18.68 13.08 6.02
CA HIS A 120 19.04 12.14 4.96
C HIS A 120 20.08 12.72 4.02
N GLU A 121 20.77 11.81 3.31
CA GLU A 121 21.63 12.14 2.20
C GLU A 121 21.55 11.05 1.12
N THR A 122 21.71 11.42 -0.14
CA THR A 122 21.58 10.51 -1.29
C THR A 122 22.94 10.29 -1.95
N PHE A 123 23.26 9.03 -2.25
CA PHE A 123 24.53 8.63 -2.83
C PHE A 123 24.37 7.78 -4.08
N ALA A 124 25.16 8.07 -5.12
CA ALA A 124 25.31 7.26 -6.32
C ALA A 124 26.61 6.41 -6.30
N HIS A 125 27.51 6.68 -5.37
CA HIS A 125 28.82 6.02 -5.28
C HIS A 125 29.01 5.41 -3.90
N ALA A 126 29.36 4.11 -3.86
CA ALA A 126 29.53 3.35 -2.62
C ALA A 126 30.58 3.98 -1.70
N ALA A 127 31.72 4.44 -2.24
CA ALA A 127 32.75 5.06 -1.42
C ALA A 127 32.27 6.29 -0.64
N ALA A 128 31.46 7.14 -1.25
CA ALA A 128 30.88 8.32 -0.57
C ALA A 128 29.85 7.91 0.48
N ALA A 129 29.02 6.89 0.19
CA ALA A 129 28.05 6.35 1.13
C ALA A 129 28.74 5.71 2.35
N HIS A 130 29.80 4.95 2.15
CA HIS A 130 30.62 4.38 3.24
C HIS A 130 31.24 5.47 4.11
N ALA A 131 31.85 6.51 3.50
CA ALA A 131 32.42 7.62 4.24
C ALA A 131 31.37 8.38 5.07
N TYR A 132 30.15 8.48 4.58
CA TYR A 132 29.03 9.05 5.34
C TYR A 132 28.70 8.21 6.58
N VAL A 133 28.60 6.88 6.44
CA VAL A 133 28.32 5.97 7.57
C VAL A 133 29.42 6.06 8.63
N GLU A 134 30.71 6.09 8.22
CA GLU A 134 31.82 6.28 9.16
C GLU A 134 31.72 7.59 9.96
N ARG A 135 31.17 8.64 9.34
CA ARG A 135 31.03 9.95 9.98
C ARG A 135 29.85 10.02 10.93
N VAL A 136 28.71 9.41 10.57
CA VAL A 136 27.44 9.55 11.33
C VAL A 136 27.17 8.39 12.27
N GLY A 137 27.76 7.23 12.02
CA GLY A 137 27.57 6.01 12.81
C GLY A 137 26.21 5.34 12.59
N ALA A 138 25.89 4.39 13.47
CA ALA A 138 24.62 3.66 13.52
C ALA A 138 23.95 3.87 14.88
N PRO A 139 22.61 3.65 15.02
CA PRO A 139 21.71 3.10 14.00
C PRO A 139 21.38 4.08 12.86
N ILE A 140 21.15 3.51 11.64
CA ILE A 140 20.89 4.28 10.44
C ILE A 140 20.01 3.44 9.49
N VAL A 141 19.34 4.09 8.53
CA VAL A 141 18.49 3.40 7.56
C VAL A 141 19.03 3.60 6.16
N VAL A 142 19.28 2.51 5.45
CA VAL A 142 19.74 2.50 4.05
C VAL A 142 18.58 2.06 3.15
N LYS A 143 18.23 2.89 2.16
CA LYS A 143 17.11 2.64 1.24
C LYS A 143 17.60 2.71 -0.22
N ALA A 144 17.29 1.69 -1.01
CA ALA A 144 17.47 1.76 -2.47
C ALA A 144 16.50 2.77 -3.08
N ASP A 145 17.00 3.62 -4.00
CA ASP A 145 16.17 4.56 -4.77
C ASP A 145 15.48 3.82 -5.91
N GLY A 146 14.15 3.76 -5.88
CA GLY A 146 13.32 3.08 -6.86
C GLY A 146 12.26 2.19 -6.22
N LEU A 147 11.45 1.55 -7.07
CA LEU A 147 10.43 0.61 -6.63
C LEU A 147 11.08 -0.73 -6.26
N ALA A 148 10.97 -1.13 -5.02
CA ALA A 148 11.59 -2.35 -4.48
C ALA A 148 10.62 -3.23 -3.69
N ALA A 149 9.31 -2.98 -3.76
CA ALA A 149 8.26 -3.75 -3.10
C ALA A 149 8.54 -4.01 -1.59
N GLY A 150 9.02 -2.99 -0.87
CA GLY A 150 9.36 -3.08 0.55
C GLY A 150 10.69 -3.79 0.87
N LYS A 151 11.38 -4.36 -0.12
CA LYS A 151 12.62 -5.12 0.08
C LYS A 151 13.89 -4.26 0.02
N GLY A 152 13.79 -3.03 -0.44
CA GLY A 152 14.91 -2.10 -0.61
C GLY A 152 15.18 -1.22 0.62
N VAL A 153 14.84 -1.66 1.83
CA VAL A 153 15.04 -0.91 3.07
C VAL A 153 15.73 -1.80 4.09
N VAL A 154 16.87 -1.33 4.61
CA VAL A 154 17.62 -1.97 5.68
C VAL A 154 17.74 -1.00 6.85
N VAL A 155 17.21 -1.39 8.00
CA VAL A 155 17.46 -0.71 9.28
C VAL A 155 18.73 -1.32 9.85
N ALA A 156 19.84 -0.61 9.72
CA ALA A 156 21.15 -1.04 10.16
C ALA A 156 21.40 -0.57 11.60
N MET A 157 21.46 -1.51 12.53
CA MET A 157 21.75 -1.22 13.93
C MET A 157 23.25 -1.07 14.20
N THR A 158 24.07 -1.53 13.28
CA THR A 158 25.54 -1.44 13.32
C THR A 158 26.09 -0.84 12.02
N ALA A 159 27.29 -0.24 12.07
CA ALA A 159 27.97 0.26 10.89
C ALA A 159 28.24 -0.85 9.87
N ALA A 160 28.57 -2.06 10.33
CA ALA A 160 28.80 -3.22 9.45
C ALA A 160 27.56 -3.57 8.62
N GLU A 161 26.38 -3.63 9.25
CA GLU A 161 25.12 -3.85 8.53
C GLU A 161 24.81 -2.74 7.52
N ALA A 162 25.16 -1.48 7.85
CA ALA A 162 24.98 -0.36 6.93
C ALA A 162 25.89 -0.48 5.70
N HIS A 163 27.16 -0.86 5.90
CA HIS A 163 28.10 -1.09 4.81
C HIS A 163 27.66 -2.24 3.88
N GLU A 164 27.22 -3.37 4.46
CA GLU A 164 26.69 -4.49 3.69
C GLU A 164 25.45 -4.08 2.85
N ALA A 165 24.54 -3.29 3.44
CA ALA A 165 23.38 -2.78 2.75
C ALA A 165 23.72 -1.87 1.58
N ILE A 166 24.71 -0.98 1.73
CA ILE A 166 25.21 -0.10 0.68
C ILE A 166 25.76 -0.93 -0.49
N ASP A 167 26.65 -1.89 -0.20
CA ASP A 167 27.25 -2.75 -1.23
C ASP A 167 26.20 -3.57 -1.95
N PHE A 168 25.26 -4.15 -1.21
CA PHE A 168 24.16 -4.92 -1.77
C PHE A 168 23.26 -4.10 -2.70
N MET A 169 22.96 -2.84 -2.35
CA MET A 169 22.04 -1.99 -3.13
C MET A 169 22.73 -1.28 -4.31
N LEU A 170 24.01 -0.91 -4.18
CA LEU A 170 24.72 -0.17 -5.22
C LEU A 170 25.54 -1.07 -6.17
N LEU A 171 26.07 -2.19 -5.66
CA LEU A 171 27.00 -3.03 -6.42
C LEU A 171 26.35 -4.33 -6.92
N ASP A 172 25.51 -4.98 -6.11
CA ASP A 172 25.00 -6.31 -6.44
C ASP A 172 23.65 -6.33 -7.18
N ASN A 173 22.82 -5.33 -6.98
CA ASN A 173 21.43 -5.20 -7.50
C ASN A 173 20.59 -6.51 -7.48
N ARG A 174 20.85 -7.42 -6.54
CA ARG A 174 20.12 -8.71 -6.41
C ARG A 174 18.66 -8.54 -6.05
N LEU A 175 18.26 -7.35 -5.58
CA LEU A 175 16.87 -7.02 -5.30
C LEU A 175 16.03 -6.78 -6.56
N GLY A 176 16.66 -6.69 -7.74
CA GLY A 176 15.96 -6.36 -8.98
C GLY A 176 15.30 -4.97 -8.93
N VAL A 177 15.87 -4.03 -8.17
CA VAL A 177 15.38 -2.65 -8.12
C VAL A 177 15.47 -2.07 -9.53
N GLN A 178 14.36 -1.56 -10.02
CA GLN A 178 14.33 -0.85 -11.29
C GLN A 178 15.01 0.52 -11.10
N HIS A 179 16.30 0.57 -11.41
CA HIS A 179 17.03 1.83 -11.42
C HIS A 179 16.62 2.67 -12.63
N LYS A 180 16.57 3.99 -12.43
CA LYS A 180 16.37 4.94 -13.52
C LYS A 180 17.61 4.98 -14.44
N ALA A 181 17.48 5.64 -15.58
CA ALA A 181 18.58 5.84 -16.54
C ALA A 181 19.83 6.48 -15.91
N GLU A 182 19.69 7.14 -14.76
CA GLU A 182 20.74 7.80 -13.98
C GLU A 182 21.57 6.81 -13.12
N GLY A 183 21.21 5.52 -13.09
CA GLY A 183 21.91 4.48 -12.34
C GLY A 183 21.37 4.23 -10.92
N ALA A 184 22.03 3.31 -10.21
CA ALA A 184 21.70 2.96 -8.84
C ALA A 184 22.01 4.10 -7.87
N ARG A 185 21.09 4.34 -6.92
CA ARG A 185 21.30 5.29 -5.81
C ARG A 185 20.77 4.68 -4.51
N VAL A 186 21.35 5.11 -3.41
CA VAL A 186 20.83 4.85 -2.06
C VAL A 186 20.54 6.16 -1.34
N VAL A 187 19.49 6.15 -0.54
CA VAL A 187 19.17 7.20 0.42
C VAL A 187 19.51 6.66 1.80
N ILE A 188 20.37 7.37 2.53
CA ILE A 188 20.75 7.04 3.90
C ILE A 188 20.05 8.03 4.82
N GLU A 189 19.32 7.52 5.81
CA GLU A 189 18.48 8.31 6.72
C GLU A 189 18.84 8.06 8.17
N SER A 190 18.69 9.07 9.02
CA SER A 190 18.76 8.86 10.47
C SER A 190 17.65 7.90 10.91
N TYR A 191 17.98 7.05 11.88
CA TYR A 191 17.00 6.18 12.52
C TYR A 191 15.97 7.00 13.31
N LEU A 192 14.70 6.68 13.15
CA LEU A 192 13.61 7.31 13.89
C LEU A 192 13.03 6.32 14.90
N GLU A 193 12.89 6.73 16.14
CA GLU A 193 12.22 5.96 17.18
C GLU A 193 10.73 6.33 17.27
N GLY A 194 9.87 5.32 17.47
CA GLY A 194 8.43 5.52 17.60
C GLY A 194 7.63 4.33 17.10
N GLU A 195 6.36 4.58 16.81
CA GLU A 195 5.46 3.61 16.18
C GLU A 195 5.12 4.03 14.77
N GLU A 196 5.19 3.07 13.86
CA GLU A 196 4.76 3.30 12.48
C GLU A 196 3.25 3.37 12.37
N ALA A 197 2.75 4.28 11.53
CA ALA A 197 1.34 4.41 11.18
C ALA A 197 1.17 4.73 9.70
N SER A 198 0.07 4.25 9.14
CA SER A 198 -0.35 4.50 7.76
C SER A 198 -1.44 5.58 7.76
N PHE A 199 -1.15 6.73 7.18
CA PHE A 199 -2.07 7.84 7.06
C PHE A 199 -2.40 8.06 5.58
N ILE A 200 -3.62 7.69 5.17
CA ILE A 200 -4.02 7.69 3.77
C ILE A 200 -5.12 8.72 3.56
N VAL A 201 -5.00 9.49 2.49
CA VAL A 201 -5.98 10.49 2.09
C VAL A 201 -6.34 10.35 0.61
N LEU A 202 -7.55 10.78 0.24
CA LEU A 202 -7.89 11.09 -1.15
C LEU A 202 -7.53 12.53 -1.42
N VAL A 203 -7.01 12.78 -2.64
CA VAL A 203 -6.65 14.12 -3.11
C VAL A 203 -7.20 14.32 -4.52
N ASP A 204 -7.72 15.50 -4.80
CA ASP A 204 -8.31 15.87 -6.10
C ASP A 204 -7.53 16.95 -6.86
N GLY A 205 -6.32 17.24 -6.39
CA GLY A 205 -5.46 18.31 -6.90
C GLY A 205 -5.38 19.50 -5.95
N GLU A 206 -6.42 19.77 -5.21
CA GLU A 206 -6.53 20.90 -4.26
C GLU A 206 -7.02 20.45 -2.89
N HIS A 207 -8.11 19.69 -2.85
CA HIS A 207 -8.75 19.26 -1.61
C HIS A 207 -8.23 17.92 -1.14
N VAL A 208 -8.30 17.70 0.18
CA VAL A 208 -7.84 16.49 0.84
C VAL A 208 -8.96 15.93 1.69
N LEU A 209 -9.24 14.62 1.54
CA LEU A 209 -10.22 13.90 2.34
C LEU A 209 -9.54 12.71 3.04
N PRO A 210 -9.32 12.77 4.36
CA PRO A 210 -8.68 11.69 5.10
C PRO A 210 -9.53 10.42 5.14
N LEU A 211 -8.87 9.28 4.98
CA LEU A 211 -9.43 7.96 5.27
C LEU A 211 -9.18 7.56 6.72
N ALA A 212 -9.77 6.42 7.15
CA ALA A 212 -9.44 5.85 8.45
C ALA A 212 -7.95 5.48 8.51
N THR A 213 -7.32 5.75 9.65
CA THR A 213 -5.93 5.41 9.91
C THR A 213 -5.72 3.90 10.06
N SER A 214 -4.49 3.42 9.86
CA SER A 214 -4.15 2.01 9.98
C SER A 214 -2.72 1.85 10.49
N GLN A 215 -2.41 0.69 11.05
CA GLN A 215 -1.05 0.24 11.34
C GLN A 215 -0.84 -1.14 10.73
N ASP A 216 0.28 -1.32 10.01
CA ASP A 216 0.68 -2.60 9.45
C ASP A 216 1.82 -3.26 10.26
N HIS A 217 2.08 -4.53 9.95
CA HIS A 217 3.13 -5.35 10.55
C HIS A 217 4.08 -5.80 9.44
N LYS A 218 5.21 -5.12 9.29
CA LYS A 218 6.13 -5.31 8.14
C LYS A 218 7.05 -6.51 8.26
N ARG A 219 7.36 -6.96 9.48
CA ARG A 219 8.24 -8.11 9.70
C ARG A 219 7.50 -9.42 9.51
N LEU A 220 8.23 -10.43 9.01
CA LEU A 220 7.68 -11.74 8.68
C LEU A 220 7.21 -12.53 9.90
N LEU A 221 7.97 -12.49 11.00
CA LEU A 221 7.79 -13.35 12.17
C LEU A 221 7.18 -12.60 13.34
N ASP A 222 6.58 -13.34 14.27
CA ASP A 222 6.08 -12.85 15.54
C ASP A 222 7.15 -12.06 16.30
N GLY A 223 6.72 -11.10 17.11
CA GLY A 223 7.62 -10.23 17.86
C GLY A 223 8.41 -9.24 16.98
N ASP A 224 7.90 -8.91 15.80
CA ASP A 224 8.56 -8.05 14.83
C ASP A 224 9.98 -8.54 14.46
N ALA A 225 10.14 -9.84 14.30
CA ALA A 225 11.37 -10.50 13.92
C ALA A 225 11.40 -10.92 12.44
N GLY A 226 12.59 -11.31 11.97
CA GLY A 226 12.78 -11.75 10.58
C GLY A 226 12.89 -10.61 9.57
N PRO A 227 12.86 -10.92 8.26
CA PRO A 227 12.99 -9.94 7.20
C PRO A 227 11.77 -9.03 7.08
N ASN A 228 11.94 -7.85 6.48
CA ASN A 228 10.84 -7.00 6.04
C ASN A 228 10.07 -7.67 4.91
N THR A 229 8.77 -7.42 4.88
CA THR A 229 7.83 -7.93 3.87
C THR A 229 6.99 -6.78 3.30
N GLY A 230 6.04 -7.10 2.43
CA GLY A 230 5.00 -6.16 2.00
C GLY A 230 3.93 -5.86 3.05
N GLY A 231 4.01 -6.50 4.22
CA GLY A 231 3.01 -6.43 5.31
C GLY A 231 2.38 -7.79 5.59
N MET A 232 2.40 -8.20 6.86
CA MET A 232 1.86 -9.49 7.33
C MET A 232 0.48 -9.35 8.00
N GLY A 233 -0.03 -8.17 8.06
CA GLY A 233 -1.34 -7.84 8.62
C GLY A 233 -1.44 -6.38 8.97
N ALA A 234 -2.65 -5.90 9.14
CA ALA A 234 -2.94 -4.52 9.51
C ALA A 234 -4.25 -4.42 10.29
N TYR A 235 -4.42 -3.34 11.00
CA TYR A 235 -5.69 -3.00 11.66
C TYR A 235 -6.02 -1.51 11.50
N SER A 236 -7.29 -1.19 11.61
CA SER A 236 -7.85 0.15 11.53
C SER A 236 -8.95 0.31 12.59
N PRO A 237 -9.00 1.44 13.32
CA PRO A 237 -8.11 2.59 13.26
C PRO A 237 -6.75 2.32 13.92
N ALA A 238 -5.80 3.24 13.74
CA ALA A 238 -4.50 3.24 14.40
C ALA A 238 -4.57 4.00 15.73
N PRO A 239 -4.47 3.36 16.91
CA PRO A 239 -4.58 4.07 18.19
C PRO A 239 -3.47 5.08 18.44
N VAL A 240 -2.30 4.89 17.83
CA VAL A 240 -1.18 5.83 17.92
C VAL A 240 -1.48 7.18 17.27
N VAL A 241 -2.40 7.22 16.31
CA VAL A 241 -2.84 8.45 15.64
C VAL A 241 -4.02 9.04 16.41
N THR A 242 -3.72 9.71 17.52
CA THR A 242 -4.72 10.46 18.30
C THR A 242 -5.28 11.62 17.48
N PRO A 243 -6.40 12.25 17.91
CA PRO A 243 -6.93 13.45 17.24
C PRO A 243 -5.88 14.57 17.09
N GLU A 244 -5.02 14.76 18.08
CA GLU A 244 -3.94 15.75 18.06
C GLU A 244 -2.87 15.39 17.02
N VAL A 245 -2.46 14.12 16.97
CA VAL A 245 -1.51 13.61 15.97
C VAL A 245 -2.12 13.72 14.57
N HIS A 246 -3.39 13.35 14.40
CA HIS A 246 -4.11 13.48 13.14
C HIS A 246 -4.08 14.95 12.65
N ALA A 247 -4.43 15.90 13.51
CA ALA A 247 -4.42 17.32 13.16
C ALA A 247 -3.00 17.82 12.78
N ARG A 248 -1.96 17.35 13.49
CA ARG A 248 -0.57 17.65 13.15
C ARG A 248 -0.18 17.08 11.78
N VAL A 249 -0.50 15.82 11.52
CA VAL A 249 -0.21 15.16 10.22
C VAL A 249 -0.84 15.94 9.07
N MET A 250 -2.10 16.33 9.20
CA MET A 250 -2.77 17.13 8.19
C MET A 250 -2.05 18.47 7.95
N ARG A 251 -1.81 19.24 9.01
CA ARG A 251 -1.24 20.58 8.93
C ARG A 251 0.24 20.59 8.55
N GLU A 252 1.03 19.62 9.03
CA GLU A 252 2.50 19.64 8.91
C GLU A 252 3.02 18.79 7.76
N ILE A 253 2.24 17.80 7.29
CA ILE A 253 2.68 16.83 6.27
C ILE A 253 1.77 16.85 5.04
N ILE A 254 0.48 16.55 5.20
CA ILE A 254 -0.41 16.29 4.05
C ILE A 254 -0.72 17.54 3.25
N GLU A 255 -1.29 18.57 3.89
CA GLU A 255 -1.65 19.82 3.22
C GLU A 255 -0.44 20.54 2.62
N PRO A 256 0.74 20.62 3.30
CA PRO A 256 1.93 21.16 2.68
C PRO A 256 2.38 20.36 1.46
N THR A 257 2.29 19.02 1.48
CA THR A 257 2.64 18.17 0.34
C THR A 257 1.76 18.47 -0.85
N VAL A 258 0.43 18.50 -0.68
CA VAL A 258 -0.52 18.73 -1.76
C VAL A 258 -0.34 20.13 -2.36
N ARG A 259 -0.20 21.15 -1.52
CA ARG A 259 0.06 22.52 -1.98
C ARG A 259 1.38 22.65 -2.74
N ALA A 260 2.43 22.02 -2.24
CA ALA A 260 3.75 22.06 -2.86
C ALA A 260 3.77 21.35 -4.22
N MET A 261 3.10 20.21 -4.34
CA MET A 261 2.95 19.48 -5.60
C MET A 261 2.23 20.35 -6.66
N ALA A 262 1.17 21.02 -6.27
CA ALA A 262 0.45 21.95 -7.15
C ALA A 262 1.33 23.15 -7.55
N ALA A 263 2.07 23.72 -6.62
CA ALA A 263 2.97 24.86 -6.86
C ALA A 263 4.15 24.48 -7.79
N GLU A 264 4.63 23.23 -7.74
CA GLU A 264 5.65 22.70 -8.67
C GLU A 264 5.07 22.29 -10.04
N GLY A 265 3.75 22.52 -10.30
CA GLY A 265 3.10 22.20 -11.57
C GLY A 265 2.75 20.73 -11.76
N THR A 266 2.77 19.95 -10.69
CA THR A 266 2.41 18.52 -10.67
C THR A 266 1.30 18.25 -9.65
N PRO A 267 0.09 18.85 -9.81
CA PRO A 267 -0.99 18.68 -8.87
C PRO A 267 -1.30 17.20 -8.65
N TYR A 268 -1.48 16.82 -7.39
CA TYR A 268 -1.69 15.42 -7.01
C TYR A 268 -3.17 15.08 -7.04
N THR A 269 -3.57 14.06 -7.79
CA THR A 269 -4.90 13.44 -7.75
C THR A 269 -4.73 11.97 -7.47
N GLY A 270 -5.45 11.40 -6.51
CA GLY A 270 -5.32 9.98 -6.19
C GLY A 270 -5.32 9.71 -4.70
N PHE A 271 -5.00 8.47 -4.33
CA PHE A 271 -4.68 8.13 -2.95
C PHE A 271 -3.25 8.58 -2.65
N LEU A 272 -3.09 9.35 -1.59
CA LEU A 272 -1.78 9.70 -1.04
C LEU A 272 -1.62 9.03 0.32
N TYR A 273 -0.67 8.14 0.43
CA TYR A 273 -0.34 7.44 1.66
C TYR A 273 0.97 8.00 2.22
N ALA A 274 0.90 8.61 3.40
CA ALA A 274 2.06 8.96 4.21
C ALA A 274 2.34 7.83 5.20
N GLY A 275 3.46 7.13 5.02
CA GLY A 275 4.04 6.25 6.02
C GLY A 275 4.72 7.11 7.08
N LEU A 276 4.26 7.01 8.32
CA LEU A 276 4.67 7.88 9.41
C LEU A 276 5.41 7.12 10.50
N MET A 277 6.38 7.77 11.11
CA MET A 277 6.88 7.42 12.44
C MET A 277 6.33 8.42 13.44
N ILE A 278 5.58 7.92 14.43
CA ILE A 278 5.03 8.75 15.54
C ILE A 278 5.91 8.54 16.74
N ALA A 279 6.64 9.59 17.11
CA ALA A 279 7.49 9.57 18.29
C ALA A 279 6.67 9.47 19.59
N PRO A 280 7.27 9.09 20.73
CA PRO A 280 6.57 8.99 22.03
C PRO A 280 5.86 10.27 22.46
N ASP A 281 6.35 11.43 22.02
CA ASP A 281 5.75 12.75 22.29
C ASP A 281 4.64 13.14 21.30
N GLY A 282 4.26 12.22 20.40
CA GLY A 282 3.26 12.46 19.36
C GLY A 282 3.77 13.21 18.13
N THR A 283 5.08 13.46 18.01
CA THR A 283 5.64 14.14 16.84
C THR A 283 5.63 13.22 15.61
N PRO A 284 4.89 13.56 14.54
CA PRO A 284 4.89 12.77 13.33
C PRO A 284 6.07 13.14 12.41
N ARG A 285 6.70 12.14 11.81
CA ARG A 285 7.70 12.30 10.74
C ARG A 285 7.41 11.35 9.61
N THR A 286 7.54 11.82 8.38
CA THR A 286 7.31 11.03 7.17
C THR A 286 8.47 10.08 6.93
N LEU A 287 8.18 8.78 6.87
CA LEU A 287 9.13 7.75 6.45
C LEU A 287 9.22 7.69 4.92
N GLU A 288 8.04 7.66 4.28
CA GLU A 288 7.89 7.61 2.82
C GLU A 288 6.48 8.05 2.42
N PHE A 289 6.32 8.41 1.15
CA PHE A 289 5.02 8.50 0.50
C PHE A 289 4.80 7.28 -0.41
N ASN A 290 3.53 6.83 -0.46
CA ASN A 290 3.05 5.91 -1.47
C ASN A 290 1.91 6.57 -2.23
N CYS A 291 1.90 6.39 -3.55
CA CYS A 291 0.95 7.08 -4.45
C CYS A 291 -0.30 6.25 -4.73
N ARG A 292 -0.68 5.42 -3.79
CA ARG A 292 -1.77 4.44 -3.86
C ARG A 292 -2.18 4.01 -2.46
N MET A 293 -3.25 3.23 -2.36
CA MET A 293 -3.63 2.58 -1.10
C MET A 293 -2.55 1.60 -0.63
N GLY A 294 -2.50 1.34 0.68
CA GLY A 294 -1.64 0.32 1.26
C GLY A 294 -2.15 -1.11 1.01
N ASP A 295 -1.28 -2.08 1.11
CA ASP A 295 -1.61 -3.50 1.12
C ASP A 295 -0.72 -4.20 2.17
N PRO A 296 -1.29 -4.61 3.35
CA PRO A 296 -2.68 -5.01 3.56
C PRO A 296 -3.59 -3.99 4.30
N GLU A 297 -3.34 -2.70 4.28
CA GLU A 297 -4.16 -1.71 5.00
C GLU A 297 -5.52 -1.49 4.34
N THR A 298 -5.62 -1.63 3.02
CA THR A 298 -6.86 -1.39 2.26
C THR A 298 -8.01 -2.28 2.75
N GLN A 299 -7.74 -3.54 3.04
CA GLN A 299 -8.73 -4.51 3.45
C GLN A 299 -9.46 -4.08 4.74
N PRO A 300 -8.77 -3.84 5.87
CA PRO A 300 -9.43 -3.38 7.08
C PRO A 300 -10.03 -1.97 6.95
N ILE A 301 -9.41 -1.05 6.21
CA ILE A 301 -9.94 0.30 6.00
C ILE A 301 -11.27 0.23 5.25
N LEU A 302 -11.36 -0.50 4.14
CA LEU A 302 -12.56 -0.56 3.33
C LEU A 302 -13.71 -1.37 3.97
N MET A 303 -13.41 -2.35 4.82
CA MET A 303 -14.44 -3.01 5.63
C MET A 303 -15.11 -2.05 6.61
N ARG A 304 -14.40 -1.03 7.10
CA ARG A 304 -14.95 0.01 7.95
C ARG A 304 -15.67 1.13 7.19
N LEU A 305 -15.39 1.29 5.89
CA LEU A 305 -16.01 2.36 5.11
C LEU A 305 -17.49 2.05 4.84
N ARG A 306 -18.41 2.85 5.41
CA ARG A 306 -19.84 2.75 5.16
C ARG A 306 -20.31 3.52 3.94
N SER A 307 -19.63 4.61 3.61
CA SER A 307 -19.94 5.42 2.42
C SER A 307 -19.78 4.61 1.13
N ASP A 308 -20.63 4.90 0.15
CA ASP A 308 -20.45 4.43 -1.23
C ASP A 308 -19.17 5.07 -1.82
N LEU A 309 -18.22 4.22 -2.24
CA LEU A 309 -16.93 4.68 -2.74
C LEU A 309 -17.02 5.27 -4.16
N VAL A 310 -18.01 4.88 -4.96
CA VAL A 310 -18.15 5.36 -6.37
C VAL A 310 -18.36 6.87 -6.42
N PRO A 311 -19.37 7.47 -5.74
CA PRO A 311 -19.55 8.93 -5.73
C PRO A 311 -18.32 9.67 -5.18
N VAL A 312 -17.62 9.11 -4.21
CA VAL A 312 -16.40 9.71 -3.63
C VAL A 312 -15.30 9.83 -4.69
N LEU A 313 -15.03 8.74 -5.42
CA LEU A 313 -14.01 8.74 -6.47
C LEU A 313 -14.40 9.62 -7.66
N LEU A 314 -15.69 9.69 -8.01
CA LEU A 314 -16.17 10.63 -9.03
C LEU A 314 -15.92 12.09 -8.60
N ALA A 315 -16.29 12.45 -7.38
CA ALA A 315 -16.02 13.77 -6.82
C ALA A 315 -14.52 14.10 -6.86
N ALA A 316 -13.67 13.13 -6.52
CA ALA A 316 -12.21 13.30 -6.60
C ALA A 316 -11.70 13.54 -8.02
N THR A 317 -12.29 12.89 -9.04
CA THR A 317 -11.92 13.15 -10.44
C THR A 317 -12.46 14.46 -10.98
N GLU A 318 -13.35 15.12 -10.27
CA GLU A 318 -14.03 16.35 -10.65
C GLU A 318 -13.60 17.57 -9.78
N GLY A 319 -12.64 17.38 -8.86
CA GLY A 319 -12.15 18.47 -7.98
C GLY A 319 -13.17 18.91 -6.93
N ARG A 320 -13.99 17.97 -6.42
CA ARG A 320 -15.12 18.27 -5.51
C ARG A 320 -15.06 17.48 -4.21
N LEU A 321 -13.87 17.11 -3.74
CA LEU A 321 -13.72 16.40 -2.46
C LEU A 321 -14.13 17.25 -1.24
N ASP A 322 -14.11 18.57 -1.36
CA ASP A 322 -14.61 19.49 -0.34
C ASP A 322 -16.12 19.33 -0.04
N GLN A 323 -16.87 18.72 -0.96
CA GLN A 323 -18.30 18.45 -0.84
C GLN A 323 -18.62 17.03 -0.31
N VAL A 324 -17.58 16.25 0.02
CA VAL A 324 -17.71 14.84 0.40
C VAL A 324 -17.44 14.65 1.88
N THR A 325 -18.30 13.90 2.56
CA THR A 325 -18.07 13.44 3.92
C THR A 325 -18.14 11.90 3.95
N LEU A 326 -17.17 11.28 4.61
CA LEU A 326 -17.13 9.83 4.76
C LEU A 326 -17.79 9.38 6.06
N GLN A 327 -18.54 8.28 5.98
CA GLN A 327 -19.11 7.61 7.13
C GLN A 327 -18.34 6.31 7.39
N TRP A 328 -18.03 6.06 8.63
CA TRP A 328 -17.23 4.93 9.07
C TRP A 328 -18.00 4.03 10.04
N ASP A 329 -17.74 2.74 9.97
CA ASP A 329 -18.07 1.81 11.04
C ASP A 329 -17.18 2.14 12.26
N GLU A 330 -17.78 2.24 13.43
CA GLU A 330 -17.06 2.53 14.67
C GLU A 330 -16.22 1.35 15.16
N ARG A 331 -16.55 0.14 14.67
CA ARG A 331 -15.84 -1.08 15.00
C ARG A 331 -14.41 -1.06 14.46
N VAL A 332 -13.56 -1.85 15.08
CA VAL A 332 -12.20 -2.12 14.62
C VAL A 332 -12.24 -3.16 13.51
N ALA A 333 -11.40 -3.00 12.48
CA ALA A 333 -11.12 -4.03 11.51
C ALA A 333 -9.68 -4.50 11.64
N LEU A 334 -9.44 -5.81 11.50
CA LEU A 334 -8.10 -6.39 11.54
C LEU A 334 -7.97 -7.46 10.46
N GLY A 335 -6.89 -7.37 9.67
CA GLY A 335 -6.55 -8.32 8.64
C GLY A 335 -5.25 -9.07 8.95
N VAL A 336 -5.26 -10.38 8.78
CA VAL A 336 -4.11 -11.27 8.91
C VAL A 336 -3.74 -11.80 7.53
N VAL A 337 -2.49 -11.57 7.10
CA VAL A 337 -1.99 -12.07 5.82
C VAL A 337 -1.54 -13.51 5.97
N VAL A 338 -2.00 -14.34 5.05
CA VAL A 338 -1.51 -15.70 4.84
C VAL A 338 -0.57 -15.68 3.64
N ALA A 339 0.68 -16.06 3.85
CA ALA A 339 1.73 -16.10 2.83
C ALA A 339 2.10 -17.54 2.45
N ALA A 340 2.60 -17.71 1.24
CA ALA A 340 3.13 -18.98 0.75
C ALA A 340 4.45 -19.34 1.45
N GLU A 341 4.77 -20.64 1.49
CA GLU A 341 6.07 -21.11 1.97
C GLU A 341 7.22 -20.45 1.20
N GLY A 342 8.25 -20.02 1.94
CA GLY A 342 9.43 -19.35 1.39
C GLY A 342 9.27 -17.84 1.15
N TYR A 343 8.10 -17.26 1.41
CA TYR A 343 7.93 -15.80 1.36
C TYR A 343 8.79 -15.11 2.44
N PRO A 344 9.42 -13.95 2.20
CA PRO A 344 9.32 -13.10 1.02
C PRO A 344 10.36 -13.38 -0.08
N LEU A 345 11.34 -14.24 0.16
CA LEU A 345 12.50 -14.39 -0.73
C LEU A 345 12.22 -15.30 -1.93
N ASN A 346 11.64 -16.47 -1.67
CA ASN A 346 11.39 -17.49 -2.69
C ASN A 346 10.04 -18.18 -2.46
N PRO A 347 8.90 -17.48 -2.65
CA PRO A 347 7.59 -18.05 -2.37
C PRO A 347 7.26 -19.18 -3.33
N ARG A 348 6.81 -20.30 -2.76
CA ARG A 348 6.35 -21.46 -3.52
C ARG A 348 5.01 -21.13 -4.18
N LYS A 349 4.88 -21.48 -5.47
CA LYS A 349 3.69 -21.27 -6.28
C LYS A 349 3.10 -22.59 -6.74
N GLY A 350 1.79 -22.59 -7.04
CA GLY A 350 1.07 -23.76 -7.56
C GLY A 350 0.43 -24.64 -6.49
N ASP A 351 0.65 -24.38 -5.22
CA ASP A 351 -0.02 -25.11 -4.13
C ASP A 351 -1.52 -24.84 -4.15
N VAL A 352 -2.31 -25.91 -4.09
CA VAL A 352 -3.76 -25.82 -4.07
C VAL A 352 -4.24 -25.28 -2.73
N ILE A 353 -5.13 -24.33 -2.77
CA ILE A 353 -5.89 -23.88 -1.61
C ILE A 353 -7.10 -24.80 -1.48
N GLU A 354 -6.98 -25.80 -0.58
CA GLU A 354 -7.92 -26.89 -0.46
C GLU A 354 -9.23 -26.48 0.21
N ALA A 355 -9.15 -25.50 1.12
CA ALA A 355 -10.33 -24.96 1.81
C ALA A 355 -10.17 -23.48 2.13
N LEU A 356 -11.28 -22.78 2.09
CA LEU A 356 -11.45 -21.41 2.56
C LEU A 356 -12.70 -21.33 3.43
N PRO A 357 -12.70 -20.50 4.48
CA PRO A 357 -13.93 -20.18 5.21
C PRO A 357 -14.88 -19.38 4.31
N ALA A 358 -16.15 -19.40 4.64
CA ALA A 358 -17.15 -18.60 3.94
C ALA A 358 -17.00 -17.11 4.29
N ASP A 359 -17.19 -16.26 3.31
CA ASP A 359 -17.28 -14.82 3.49
C ASP A 359 -18.63 -14.44 4.15
N GLY A 360 -18.60 -13.34 4.89
CA GLY A 360 -19.77 -12.74 5.51
C GLY A 360 -19.65 -11.22 5.60
N ASP A 361 -20.70 -10.53 6.04
CA ASP A 361 -20.72 -9.06 6.08
C ASP A 361 -19.63 -8.46 6.97
N ASP A 362 -19.26 -9.16 8.03
CA ASP A 362 -18.29 -8.71 9.04
C ASP A 362 -16.94 -9.45 8.96
N ALA A 363 -16.77 -10.37 8.02
CA ALA A 363 -15.59 -11.20 7.90
C ALA A 363 -15.37 -11.66 6.45
N MET A 364 -14.23 -11.33 5.87
CA MET A 364 -13.90 -11.55 4.46
C MET A 364 -12.52 -12.16 4.30
N VAL A 365 -12.37 -13.04 3.29
CA VAL A 365 -11.07 -13.51 2.82
C VAL A 365 -10.75 -12.81 1.51
N PHE A 366 -9.94 -11.77 1.57
CA PHE A 366 -9.46 -11.10 0.37
C PHE A 366 -8.30 -11.88 -0.25
N HIS A 367 -8.37 -12.12 -1.55
CA HIS A 367 -7.35 -12.82 -2.30
C HIS A 367 -6.28 -11.85 -2.81
N ALA A 368 -5.03 -12.26 -2.72
CA ALA A 368 -3.89 -11.56 -3.30
C ALA A 368 -3.24 -12.45 -4.38
N GLY A 369 -2.13 -13.11 -4.07
CA GLY A 369 -1.44 -14.00 -4.98
C GLY A 369 -2.19 -15.33 -5.15
N THR A 370 -3.33 -15.33 -5.77
CA THR A 370 -4.11 -16.52 -6.12
C THR A 370 -4.46 -16.54 -7.61
N ALA A 371 -4.63 -17.73 -8.17
CA ALA A 371 -5.07 -17.94 -9.54
C ALA A 371 -5.95 -19.19 -9.62
N LEU A 372 -6.64 -19.37 -10.73
CA LEU A 372 -7.27 -20.65 -11.10
C LEU A 372 -6.29 -21.42 -12.00
N ASP A 373 -6.04 -22.69 -11.67
CA ASP A 373 -5.25 -23.57 -12.52
C ASP A 373 -6.07 -24.04 -13.76
N ALA A 374 -5.43 -24.80 -14.63
CA ALA A 374 -6.07 -25.32 -15.85
C ALA A 374 -7.30 -26.21 -15.59
N THR A 375 -7.46 -26.71 -14.35
CA THR A 375 -8.61 -27.52 -13.93
C THR A 375 -9.64 -26.72 -13.16
N GLY A 376 -9.45 -25.41 -13.01
CA GLY A 376 -10.35 -24.52 -12.26
C GLY A 376 -10.15 -24.54 -10.74
N ARG A 377 -9.11 -25.20 -10.24
CA ARG A 377 -8.80 -25.19 -8.79
C ARG A 377 -8.08 -23.90 -8.41
N LEU A 378 -8.37 -23.40 -7.21
CA LEU A 378 -7.69 -22.24 -6.66
C LEU A 378 -6.29 -22.61 -6.19
N VAL A 379 -5.27 -21.87 -6.63
CA VAL A 379 -3.86 -22.11 -6.29
C VAL A 379 -3.17 -20.82 -5.84
N ALA A 380 -2.14 -20.96 -5.01
CA ALA A 380 -1.24 -19.87 -4.69
C ALA A 380 -0.39 -19.50 -5.92
N SER A 381 -0.37 -18.21 -6.30
CA SER A 381 0.37 -17.68 -7.45
C SER A 381 1.36 -16.56 -7.07
N GLY A 382 1.39 -16.14 -5.81
CA GLY A 382 2.25 -15.09 -5.30
C GLY A 382 2.71 -15.33 -3.87
N GLY A 383 3.49 -14.39 -3.34
CA GLY A 383 4.06 -14.51 -2.00
C GLY A 383 3.01 -14.33 -0.89
N ARG A 384 2.32 -13.19 -0.88
CA ARG A 384 1.13 -13.00 -0.03
C ARG A 384 -0.06 -13.55 -0.78
N VAL A 385 -0.76 -14.50 -0.19
CA VAL A 385 -1.80 -15.28 -0.87
C VAL A 385 -3.20 -14.79 -0.54
N LEU A 386 -3.48 -14.61 0.76
CA LEU A 386 -4.77 -14.19 1.28
C LEU A 386 -4.60 -13.13 2.37
N CYS A 387 -5.67 -12.36 2.62
CA CYS A 387 -5.81 -11.53 3.80
C CYS A 387 -7.15 -11.82 4.47
N CYS A 388 -7.12 -12.50 5.60
CA CYS A 388 -8.29 -12.82 6.42
C CYS A 388 -8.64 -11.61 7.29
N THR A 389 -9.72 -10.91 6.97
CA THR A 389 -10.06 -9.61 7.56
C THR A 389 -11.42 -9.67 8.23
N ALA A 390 -11.52 -9.14 9.46
CA ALA A 390 -12.77 -9.13 10.20
C ALA A 390 -12.99 -7.85 11.00
N LEU A 391 -14.27 -7.49 11.19
CA LEU A 391 -14.73 -6.45 12.09
C LEU A 391 -14.98 -7.02 13.50
N GLY A 392 -14.67 -6.23 14.52
CA GLY A 392 -14.96 -6.55 15.93
C GLY A 392 -15.25 -5.28 16.73
N THR A 393 -15.95 -5.42 17.85
CA THR A 393 -16.24 -4.30 18.75
C THR A 393 -14.99 -3.59 19.29
N ASP A 394 -13.90 -4.33 19.36
CA ASP A 394 -12.59 -3.89 19.75
C ASP A 394 -11.50 -4.70 19.02
N VAL A 395 -10.23 -4.39 19.28
CA VAL A 395 -9.10 -5.08 18.65
C VAL A 395 -9.08 -6.57 18.97
N ALA A 396 -9.41 -6.97 20.21
CA ALA A 396 -9.41 -8.36 20.64
C ALA A 396 -10.47 -9.17 19.88
N ALA A 397 -11.68 -8.62 19.76
CA ALA A 397 -12.77 -9.26 19.03
C ALA A 397 -12.51 -9.35 17.53
N ALA A 398 -12.00 -8.27 16.91
CA ALA A 398 -11.61 -8.28 15.50
C ALA A 398 -10.51 -9.31 15.22
N ARG A 399 -9.50 -9.35 16.10
CA ARG A 399 -8.40 -10.31 16.03
C ARG A 399 -8.88 -11.75 16.14
N ALA A 400 -9.72 -12.07 17.14
CA ALA A 400 -10.26 -13.42 17.32
C ALA A 400 -11.01 -13.90 16.07
N ARG A 401 -11.82 -13.04 15.47
CA ARG A 401 -12.57 -13.35 14.24
C ARG A 401 -11.66 -13.52 13.03
N ALA A 402 -10.64 -12.65 12.86
CA ALA A 402 -9.71 -12.77 11.75
C ALA A 402 -8.90 -14.07 11.82
N TYR A 403 -8.45 -14.47 13.02
CA TYR A 403 -7.76 -15.76 13.19
C TYR A 403 -8.68 -16.96 13.02
N ALA A 404 -9.96 -16.87 13.38
CA ALA A 404 -10.95 -17.90 13.06
C ALA A 404 -11.08 -18.13 11.54
N LEU A 405 -10.97 -17.08 10.72
CA LEU A 405 -10.87 -17.23 9.27
C LEU A 405 -9.56 -17.94 8.87
N VAL A 406 -8.42 -17.54 9.45
CA VAL A 406 -7.11 -18.19 9.17
C VAL A 406 -7.16 -19.68 9.48
N ASP A 407 -7.79 -20.06 10.59
CA ASP A 407 -7.95 -21.47 10.99
C ASP A 407 -8.78 -22.28 9.99
N GLY A 408 -9.63 -21.63 9.21
CA GLY A 408 -10.43 -22.25 8.14
C GLY A 408 -9.65 -22.41 6.82
N VAL A 409 -8.47 -21.80 6.66
CA VAL A 409 -7.66 -21.91 5.45
C VAL A 409 -6.87 -23.22 5.45
N ARG A 410 -6.83 -23.91 4.30
CA ARG A 410 -5.99 -25.09 4.08
C ARG A 410 -5.09 -24.83 2.86
N LEU A 411 -3.84 -24.49 3.16
CA LEU A 411 -2.77 -24.26 2.18
C LEU A 411 -1.49 -24.87 2.73
N ALA A 412 -0.86 -25.76 1.98
CA ALA A 412 0.36 -26.43 2.41
C ALA A 412 1.50 -25.42 2.64
N GLY A 413 2.17 -25.52 3.79
CA GLY A 413 3.31 -24.66 4.13
C GLY A 413 2.97 -23.18 4.32
N MET A 414 1.71 -22.82 4.51
CA MET A 414 1.32 -21.42 4.71
C MET A 414 2.02 -20.80 5.93
N GLN A 415 2.38 -19.53 5.80
CA GLN A 415 3.01 -18.73 6.84
C GLN A 415 2.09 -17.56 7.21
N TYR A 416 1.95 -17.28 8.48
CA TYR A 416 1.26 -16.10 8.99
C TYR A 416 1.77 -15.74 10.38
N ARG A 417 1.62 -14.47 10.77
CA ARG A 417 1.93 -14.04 12.14
C ARG A 417 0.75 -14.32 13.06
N ARG A 418 1.06 -14.67 14.31
CA ARG A 418 0.06 -14.94 15.37
C ARG A 418 -0.18 -13.76 16.29
N ASP A 419 0.58 -12.69 16.13
CA ASP A 419 0.60 -11.52 17.01
C ASP A 419 0.08 -10.23 16.36
N ILE A 420 -0.62 -10.32 15.21
CA ILE A 420 -1.20 -9.13 14.55
C ILE A 420 -2.12 -8.39 15.53
N GLY A 421 -1.92 -7.07 15.64
CA GLY A 421 -2.66 -6.22 16.58
C GLY A 421 -2.05 -6.12 17.97
N HIS A 422 -0.91 -6.76 18.24
CA HIS A 422 -0.29 -6.77 19.59
C HIS A 422 -0.04 -5.37 20.17
N ARG A 423 0.36 -4.40 19.33
CA ARG A 423 0.61 -3.02 19.78
C ARG A 423 -0.66 -2.33 20.23
N ALA A 424 -1.77 -2.53 19.50
CA ALA A 424 -3.06 -1.95 19.86
C ALA A 424 -3.61 -2.59 21.14
N LEU A 425 -3.46 -3.92 21.31
CA LEU A 425 -3.84 -4.63 22.54
C LEU A 425 -3.05 -4.19 23.77
N ALA A 426 -1.77 -3.82 23.60
CA ALA A 426 -0.94 -3.34 24.70
C ALA A 426 -1.32 -1.92 25.19
N ARG A 427 -2.09 -1.18 24.40
CA ARG A 427 -2.56 0.18 24.74
C ARG A 427 -3.92 0.22 25.45
N GLY A 428 -4.73 -0.82 25.24
CA GLY A 428 -6.07 -0.94 25.83
C GLY A 428 -6.12 -1.94 26.92
#